data_d270ccd09b1d5e26e6ba5fb0575134cd
#
_entry.id   d270ccd09b1d5e26e6ba5fb0575134cd
#
_cell.length_a   1.000
_cell.length_b   1.000
_cell.length_c   1.000
_cell.angle_alpha   90.00
_cell.angle_beta   90.00
_cell.angle_gamma   90.00
#
_symmetry.space_group_name_H-M   'P 1'
#
loop_
_entity.id
_entity.type
_entity.pdbx_description
1 polymer ?
#
loop_
_entity_poly.entity_id
_entity_poly.type
_entity_poly.pdbx_seq_one_letter_code
_entity_poly.pdbx_strand_id
1 'polypeptide(L)'
;ICAARQKKILDNAAVMLKPGGTIVYSTCTFSKEENEDVIEYFLERHPDFTLEEMERFWPHKVDGEGHFVAKLVRRGCVDTDLKADRKTKKNKNSKNRKNETKPALTKENMKLLSEFLDETISEDMAAWIKNSRLVMFGEQLYRLPDMEVDIKGLKVQRAGLHIGEFKKQRFEPSHSLALALKLSEAKNVVKLTCDNPQTIGFFNGQSVMLSDEQAAECKKGWALVCVDGYPAGWGKVNGTQVKNHYPKGLRNKI
;
A
#
# COMPACT_ATOMS: atom_id res chain seq x y z
N ILE A 1 24.57 8.47 -18.56
CA ILE A 1 24.44 7.60 -17.35
C ILE A 1 23.01 7.07 -17.22
N CYS A 2 21.96 7.91 -17.36
CA CYS A 2 20.56 7.48 -17.21
C CYS A 2 20.15 6.44 -18.25
N ALA A 3 20.37 6.68 -19.55
CA ALA A 3 20.03 5.73 -20.62
C ALA A 3 20.64 4.33 -20.41
N ALA A 4 21.90 4.25 -19.96
CA ALA A 4 22.54 2.97 -19.68
C ALA A 4 21.91 2.22 -18.50
N ARG A 5 21.37 2.95 -17.50
CA ARG A 5 20.62 2.36 -16.38
C ARG A 5 19.24 1.91 -16.82
N GLN A 6 18.55 2.71 -17.63
CA GLN A 6 17.22 2.41 -18.17
C GLN A 6 17.23 1.14 -19.03
N LYS A 7 18.24 0.97 -19.90
CA LYS A 7 18.47 -0.25 -20.67
C LYS A 7 18.55 -1.49 -19.78
N LYS A 8 19.36 -1.43 -18.70
CA LYS A 8 19.47 -2.54 -17.73
C LYS A 8 18.17 -2.83 -16.98
N ILE A 9 17.39 -1.79 -16.65
CA ILE A 9 16.10 -1.94 -15.98
C ILE A 9 15.13 -2.67 -16.91
N LEU A 10 15.05 -2.29 -18.18
CA LEU A 10 14.18 -2.95 -19.15
C LEU A 10 14.60 -4.40 -19.41
N ASP A 11 15.90 -4.69 -19.57
CA ASP A 11 16.40 -6.06 -19.70
C ASP A 11 15.96 -6.94 -18.51
N ASN A 12 16.04 -6.42 -17.28
CA ASN A 12 15.57 -7.14 -16.09
C ASN A 12 14.05 -7.30 -16.06
N ALA A 13 13.30 -6.29 -16.49
CA ALA A 13 11.84 -6.36 -16.56
C ALA A 13 11.37 -7.41 -17.57
N ALA A 14 12.06 -7.53 -18.71
CA ALA A 14 11.77 -8.56 -19.71
C ALA A 14 11.84 -9.98 -19.15
N VAL A 15 12.85 -10.27 -18.32
CA VAL A 15 13.02 -11.60 -17.68
C VAL A 15 11.88 -11.91 -16.69
N MET A 16 11.32 -10.91 -16.04
CA MET A 16 10.25 -11.08 -15.06
C MET A 16 8.86 -11.19 -15.69
N LEU A 17 8.70 -10.76 -16.94
CA LEU A 17 7.42 -10.72 -17.62
C LEU A 17 7.06 -12.08 -18.21
N LYS A 18 5.83 -12.53 -17.99
CA LYS A 18 5.29 -13.74 -18.62
C LYS A 18 4.99 -13.49 -20.12
N PRO A 19 4.96 -14.55 -20.96
CA PRO A 19 4.40 -14.45 -22.31
C PRO A 19 3.00 -13.83 -22.29
N GLY A 20 2.68 -12.98 -23.25
CA GLY A 20 1.42 -12.20 -23.29
C GLY A 20 1.37 -11.02 -22.33
N GLY A 21 2.39 -10.81 -21.51
CA GLY A 21 2.45 -9.67 -20.58
C GLY A 21 2.83 -8.36 -21.26
N THR A 22 2.52 -7.24 -20.59
CA THR A 22 2.77 -5.88 -21.07
C THR A 22 3.75 -5.14 -20.17
N ILE A 23 4.71 -4.41 -20.76
CA ILE A 23 5.54 -3.41 -20.12
C ILE A 23 5.12 -2.05 -20.63
N VAL A 24 4.92 -1.09 -19.73
CA VAL A 24 4.81 0.32 -20.05
C VAL A 24 6.09 1.00 -19.57
N TYR A 25 6.85 1.55 -20.51
CA TYR A 25 8.03 2.35 -20.23
C TYR A 25 7.67 3.82 -20.34
N SER A 26 8.06 4.63 -19.35
CA SER A 26 7.79 6.06 -19.38
C SER A 26 8.93 6.86 -18.76
N THR A 27 9.12 8.09 -19.24
CA THR A 27 10.08 9.06 -18.71
C THR A 27 9.49 10.46 -18.70
N CYS A 28 10.07 11.35 -17.90
CA CYS A 28 9.75 12.78 -17.87
C CYS A 28 10.78 13.62 -18.66
N THR A 29 11.68 12.98 -19.42
CA THR A 29 12.70 13.69 -20.22
C THR A 29 12.30 13.81 -21.68
N PHE A 30 12.84 14.83 -22.37
CA PHE A 30 12.73 15.00 -23.81
C PHE A 30 13.91 14.42 -24.59
N SER A 31 14.91 13.83 -23.89
CA SER A 31 16.09 13.23 -24.51
C SER A 31 15.73 12.02 -25.35
N LYS A 32 16.11 12.00 -26.61
CA LYS A 32 15.93 10.85 -27.50
C LYS A 32 16.69 9.63 -26.99
N GLU A 33 17.88 9.85 -26.44
CA GLU A 33 18.78 8.82 -25.94
C GLU A 33 18.19 8.05 -24.74
N GLU A 34 17.27 8.69 -24.01
CA GLU A 34 16.56 8.08 -22.87
C GLU A 34 15.18 7.56 -23.24
N ASN A 35 14.69 7.87 -24.41
CA ASN A 35 13.35 7.54 -24.89
C ASN A 35 13.42 6.52 -26.03
N GLU A 36 13.38 6.98 -27.29
CA GLU A 36 13.30 6.12 -28.47
C GLU A 36 14.51 5.20 -28.58
N ASP A 37 15.74 5.70 -28.33
CA ASP A 37 16.95 4.89 -28.45
C ASP A 37 17.02 3.77 -27.38
N VAL A 38 16.35 3.94 -26.24
CA VAL A 38 16.20 2.86 -25.24
C VAL A 38 15.23 1.81 -25.73
N ILE A 39 14.13 2.21 -26.39
CA ILE A 39 13.14 1.29 -26.94
C ILE A 39 13.70 0.51 -28.12
N GLU A 40 14.41 1.19 -29.05
CA GLU A 40 15.10 0.54 -30.19
C GLU A 40 16.09 -0.51 -29.68
N TYR A 41 16.99 -0.13 -28.75
CA TYR A 41 17.93 -1.05 -28.13
C TYR A 41 17.24 -2.27 -27.50
N PHE A 42 16.11 -2.06 -26.82
CA PHE A 42 15.36 -3.13 -26.16
C PHE A 42 14.76 -4.11 -27.18
N LEU A 43 14.13 -3.60 -28.23
CA LEU A 43 13.50 -4.43 -29.27
C LEU A 43 14.52 -5.25 -30.08
N GLU A 44 15.71 -4.71 -30.33
CA GLU A 44 16.80 -5.45 -30.98
C GLU A 44 17.27 -6.64 -30.14
N ARG A 45 17.29 -6.51 -28.82
CA ARG A 45 17.76 -7.56 -27.91
C ARG A 45 16.66 -8.54 -27.48
N HIS A 46 15.42 -8.14 -27.55
CA HIS A 46 14.27 -8.89 -27.11
C HIS A 46 13.27 -9.08 -28.28
N PRO A 47 13.60 -9.97 -29.27
CA PRO A 47 12.76 -10.16 -30.44
C PRO A 47 11.40 -10.79 -30.14
N ASP A 48 11.20 -11.29 -28.92
CA ASP A 48 9.93 -11.77 -28.40
C ASP A 48 8.98 -10.64 -27.93
N PHE A 49 9.41 -9.37 -28.00
CA PHE A 49 8.58 -8.20 -27.73
C PHE A 49 8.17 -7.46 -29.01
N THR A 50 7.03 -6.79 -28.94
CA THR A 50 6.54 -5.87 -29.95
C THR A 50 6.20 -4.54 -29.32
N LEU A 51 6.52 -3.44 -29.99
CA LEU A 51 6.04 -2.11 -29.67
C LEU A 51 4.61 -1.98 -30.20
N GLU A 52 3.63 -1.77 -29.30
CA GLU A 52 2.25 -1.50 -29.67
C GLU A 52 1.97 -0.02 -29.85
N GLU A 53 2.52 0.80 -28.95
CA GLU A 53 2.25 2.23 -28.94
C GLU A 53 3.47 2.98 -28.38
N MET A 54 3.74 4.16 -28.91
CA MET A 54 4.80 5.06 -28.43
C MET A 54 4.37 6.51 -28.67
N GLU A 55 4.36 7.32 -27.61
CA GLU A 55 3.89 8.70 -27.69
C GLU A 55 4.71 9.65 -26.82
N ARG A 56 4.79 10.92 -27.26
CA ARG A 56 5.34 12.05 -26.50
C ARG A 56 4.23 13.02 -26.17
N PHE A 57 4.04 13.24 -24.88
CA PHE A 57 3.14 14.27 -24.35
C PHE A 57 3.91 15.57 -24.17
N TRP A 58 3.66 16.51 -25.09
CA TRP A 58 4.35 17.80 -25.07
C TRP A 58 3.58 18.82 -24.25
N PRO A 59 4.24 19.67 -23.39
CA PRO A 59 3.57 20.68 -22.55
C PRO A 59 2.72 21.70 -23.34
N HIS A 60 3.04 21.93 -24.60
CA HIS A 60 2.28 22.84 -25.45
C HIS A 60 1.03 22.19 -26.10
N LYS A 61 0.85 20.88 -25.94
CA LYS A 61 -0.28 20.12 -26.51
C LYS A 61 -1.22 19.57 -25.45
N VAL A 62 -0.72 19.31 -24.25
CA VAL A 62 -1.47 18.75 -23.13
C VAL A 62 -1.07 19.46 -21.83
N ASP A 63 -2.00 19.56 -20.90
CA ASP A 63 -1.71 20.10 -19.57
C ASP A 63 -0.78 19.12 -18.82
N GLY A 64 0.42 19.56 -18.47
CA GLY A 64 1.40 18.74 -17.76
C GLY A 64 2.85 19.16 -18.06
N GLU A 65 3.79 18.49 -17.40
CA GLU A 65 5.23 18.76 -17.49
C GLU A 65 5.89 18.13 -18.74
N GLY A 66 5.15 17.28 -19.44
CA GLY A 66 5.64 16.49 -20.56
C GLY A 66 6.10 15.10 -20.14
N HIS A 67 5.80 14.12 -21.00
CA HIS A 67 6.15 12.71 -20.77
C HIS A 67 6.44 12.01 -22.09
N PHE A 68 7.21 10.92 -21.99
CA PHE A 68 7.32 9.90 -23.02
C PHE A 68 6.75 8.59 -22.50
N VAL A 69 6.01 7.87 -23.34
CA VAL A 69 5.43 6.56 -22.99
C VAL A 69 5.62 5.61 -24.17
N ALA A 70 6.01 4.37 -23.88
CA ALA A 70 6.05 3.28 -24.85
C ALA A 70 5.42 2.02 -24.24
N LYS A 71 4.49 1.39 -24.96
CA LYS A 71 3.82 0.14 -24.60
C LYS A 71 4.44 -1.01 -25.38
N LEU A 72 5.02 -1.95 -24.66
CA LEU A 72 5.71 -3.13 -25.17
C LEU A 72 4.95 -4.38 -24.73
N VAL A 73 4.69 -5.30 -25.66
CA VAL A 73 3.99 -6.56 -25.37
C VAL A 73 4.88 -7.73 -25.69
N ARG A 74 5.01 -8.68 -24.75
CA ARG A 74 5.72 -9.92 -24.96
C ARG A 74 4.85 -10.89 -25.74
N ARG A 75 5.32 -11.40 -26.88
CA ARG A 75 4.60 -12.39 -27.69
C ARG A 75 4.43 -13.70 -26.92
N GLY A 76 3.36 -14.42 -27.23
CA GLY A 76 3.03 -15.73 -26.66
C GLY A 76 1.74 -15.71 -25.87
N CYS A 77 1.12 -16.87 -25.75
CA CYS A 77 -0.06 -17.07 -24.90
C CYS A 77 0.39 -17.45 -23.49
N VAL A 78 -0.32 -16.99 -22.50
CA VAL A 78 -0.20 -17.57 -21.14
C VAL A 78 -0.84 -18.95 -21.22
N ASP A 79 -0.05 -20.01 -21.21
CA ASP A 79 -0.59 -21.35 -21.01
C ASP A 79 -1.28 -21.40 -19.65
N THR A 80 -2.62 -21.43 -19.67
CA THR A 80 -3.46 -21.52 -18.47
C THR A 80 -3.32 -22.88 -17.77
N ASP A 81 -2.55 -23.82 -18.35
CA ASP A 81 -2.39 -25.18 -17.85
C ASP A 81 -1.08 -25.47 -17.11
N LEU A 82 -0.35 -24.46 -16.66
CA LEU A 82 0.78 -24.67 -15.74
C LEU A 82 0.27 -25.03 -14.34
N LYS A 83 -0.33 -26.23 -14.23
CA LYS A 83 -0.32 -26.98 -12.96
C LYS A 83 1.14 -27.13 -12.56
N ALA A 84 1.48 -26.53 -11.44
CA ALA A 84 2.82 -26.40 -10.91
C ALA A 84 3.51 -27.76 -10.71
N ASP A 85 4.31 -28.21 -11.66
CA ASP A 85 5.34 -29.21 -11.44
C ASP A 85 6.59 -28.55 -10.82
N ARG A 86 6.44 -28.08 -9.59
CA ARG A 86 7.57 -27.64 -8.77
C ARG A 86 8.19 -28.86 -8.07
N LYS A 87 8.92 -29.68 -8.80
CA LYS A 87 9.96 -30.51 -8.18
C LYS A 87 11.10 -29.61 -7.72
N THR A 88 10.99 -29.11 -6.49
CA THR A 88 12.06 -28.40 -5.80
C THR A 88 13.26 -29.32 -5.62
N LYS A 89 14.32 -29.15 -6.41
CA LYS A 89 15.65 -29.67 -6.06
C LYS A 89 16.04 -29.08 -4.70
N LYS A 90 16.04 -29.93 -3.67
CA LYS A 90 16.57 -29.58 -2.35
C LYS A 90 18.06 -29.27 -2.46
N ASN A 91 18.39 -28.00 -2.50
CA ASN A 91 19.76 -27.55 -2.30
C ASN A 91 20.03 -27.53 -0.79
N LYS A 92 20.74 -28.59 -0.32
CA LYS A 92 21.25 -28.70 1.06
C LYS A 92 22.48 -27.82 1.19
N ASN A 93 22.33 -26.51 1.45
CA ASN A 93 23.37 -25.71 2.13
C ASN A 93 22.83 -24.27 2.26
N SER A 94 22.08 -24.04 3.33
CA SER A 94 21.88 -22.71 3.89
C SER A 94 21.57 -22.87 5.37
N LYS A 95 22.64 -22.96 6.15
CA LYS A 95 22.55 -22.73 7.60
C LYS A 95 22.37 -21.23 7.84
N ASN A 96 21.37 -20.89 8.66
CA ASN A 96 21.13 -19.60 9.31
C ASN A 96 20.62 -18.44 8.44
N ARG A 97 19.29 -18.36 8.33
CA ARG A 97 18.56 -17.11 8.55
C ARG A 97 17.12 -17.46 8.98
N LYS A 98 16.88 -17.42 10.28
CA LYS A 98 15.55 -17.48 10.87
C LYS A 98 14.81 -16.18 10.57
N ASN A 99 14.17 -16.07 9.40
CA ASN A 99 12.98 -15.25 9.21
C ASN A 99 11.80 -16.23 9.18
N GLU A 100 11.48 -16.74 10.37
CA GLU A 100 10.25 -17.47 10.59
C GLU A 100 9.09 -16.51 10.34
N THR A 101 8.35 -16.69 9.26
CA THR A 101 6.95 -16.30 9.21
C THR A 101 6.30 -17.00 10.40
N LYS A 102 6.18 -16.30 11.53
CA LYS A 102 5.50 -16.82 12.70
C LYS A 102 4.03 -17.07 12.37
N PRO A 103 3.44 -18.03 13.07
CA PRO A 103 2.19 -18.69 12.74
C PRO A 103 1.01 -17.73 12.78
N ALA A 104 -0.11 -18.24 12.26
CA ALA A 104 -1.45 -17.66 12.38
C ALA A 104 -1.62 -16.86 13.67
N LEU A 105 -2.32 -15.72 13.57
CA LEU A 105 -2.70 -14.90 14.72
C LEU A 105 -3.11 -15.77 15.92
N THR A 106 -2.54 -15.50 17.08
CA THR A 106 -2.95 -16.18 18.29
C THR A 106 -4.42 -15.89 18.57
N LYS A 107 -5.08 -16.76 19.34
CA LYS A 107 -6.48 -16.54 19.75
C LYS A 107 -6.64 -15.20 20.49
N GLU A 108 -5.65 -14.81 21.28
CA GLU A 108 -5.62 -13.55 22.01
C GLU A 108 -5.53 -12.34 21.05
N ASN A 109 -4.62 -12.40 20.06
CA ASN A 109 -4.50 -11.35 19.04
C ASN A 109 -5.77 -11.24 18.19
N MET A 110 -6.40 -12.36 17.83
CA MET A 110 -7.68 -12.34 17.12
C MET A 110 -8.79 -11.70 17.96
N LYS A 111 -8.82 -11.93 19.27
CA LYS A 111 -9.77 -11.28 20.16
C LYS A 111 -9.57 -9.77 20.20
N LEU A 112 -8.35 -9.29 20.43
CA LEU A 112 -8.02 -7.86 20.44
C LEU A 112 -8.32 -7.16 19.11
N LEU A 113 -8.02 -7.82 17.98
CA LEU A 113 -8.38 -7.33 16.66
C LEU A 113 -9.89 -7.23 16.49
N SER A 114 -10.64 -8.28 16.89
CA SER A 114 -12.10 -8.31 16.77
C SER A 114 -12.75 -7.22 17.62
N GLU A 115 -12.31 -7.03 18.86
CA GLU A 115 -12.81 -5.96 19.73
C GLU A 115 -12.62 -4.57 19.06
N PHE A 116 -11.43 -4.29 18.53
CA PHE A 116 -11.19 -3.05 17.79
C PHE A 116 -12.10 -2.90 16.56
N LEU A 117 -12.18 -3.94 15.73
CA LEU A 117 -12.99 -3.90 14.51
C LEU A 117 -14.49 -3.72 14.82
N ASP A 118 -15.00 -4.45 15.80
CA ASP A 118 -16.42 -4.42 16.17
C ASP A 118 -16.84 -3.07 16.78
N GLU A 119 -15.94 -2.40 17.49
CA GLU A 119 -16.18 -1.08 18.09
C GLU A 119 -16.01 0.09 17.09
N THR A 120 -15.09 -0.03 16.13
CA THR A 120 -14.59 1.13 15.37
C THR A 120 -14.94 1.08 13.89
N ILE A 121 -15.08 -0.11 13.31
CA ILE A 121 -15.20 -0.34 11.87
C ILE A 121 -16.60 -0.87 11.52
N SER A 122 -17.11 -0.54 10.32
CA SER A 122 -18.38 -1.08 9.81
C SER A 122 -18.32 -2.61 9.69
N GLU A 123 -19.48 -3.27 9.74
CA GLU A 123 -19.56 -4.74 9.71
C GLU A 123 -18.96 -5.32 8.42
N ASP A 124 -19.27 -4.72 7.28
CA ASP A 124 -18.76 -5.16 5.97
C ASP A 124 -17.23 -5.07 5.88
N MET A 125 -16.66 -3.93 6.31
CA MET A 125 -15.21 -3.73 6.29
C MET A 125 -14.51 -4.60 7.35
N ALA A 126 -15.12 -4.79 8.52
CA ALA A 126 -14.61 -5.70 9.54
C ALA A 126 -14.60 -7.15 9.05
N ALA A 127 -15.67 -7.60 8.37
CA ALA A 127 -15.74 -8.90 7.73
C ALA A 127 -14.69 -9.05 6.62
N TRP A 128 -14.51 -8.00 5.78
CA TRP A 128 -13.49 -7.99 4.74
C TRP A 128 -12.07 -8.16 5.32
N ILE A 129 -11.75 -7.50 6.44
CA ILE A 129 -10.47 -7.68 7.12
C ILE A 129 -10.36 -9.09 7.70
N LYS A 130 -11.36 -9.55 8.46
CA LYS A 130 -11.34 -10.84 9.16
C LYS A 130 -11.24 -12.04 8.20
N ASN A 131 -11.90 -11.97 7.04
CA ASN A 131 -11.90 -13.03 6.03
C ASN A 131 -10.72 -12.99 5.06
N SER A 132 -9.86 -12.00 5.18
CA SER A 132 -8.71 -11.85 4.30
C SER A 132 -7.50 -12.64 4.79
N ARG A 133 -6.49 -12.76 3.92
CA ARG A 133 -5.21 -13.38 4.26
C ARG A 133 -4.37 -12.45 5.14
N LEU A 134 -4.38 -12.69 6.44
CA LEU A 134 -3.63 -11.92 7.43
C LEU A 134 -2.27 -12.56 7.71
N VAL A 135 -1.23 -11.74 7.82
CA VAL A 135 0.14 -12.19 8.18
C VAL A 135 0.74 -11.28 9.23
N MET A 136 1.60 -11.88 10.08
CA MET A 136 2.33 -11.17 11.12
C MET A 136 3.81 -11.03 10.73
N PHE A 137 4.35 -9.82 10.91
CA PHE A 137 5.79 -9.54 10.90
C PHE A 137 6.17 -8.96 12.26
N GLY A 138 6.67 -9.78 13.15
CA GLY A 138 6.82 -9.43 14.56
C GLY A 138 5.45 -9.14 15.19
N GLU A 139 5.24 -7.94 15.70
CA GLU A 139 3.98 -7.48 16.29
C GLU A 139 3.05 -6.79 15.28
N GLN A 140 3.51 -6.60 14.05
CA GLN A 140 2.81 -5.88 12.99
C GLN A 140 1.90 -6.81 12.20
N LEU A 141 0.64 -6.43 12.03
CA LEU A 141 -0.38 -7.15 11.28
C LEU A 141 -0.58 -6.55 9.90
N TYR A 142 -0.51 -7.39 8.88
CA TYR A 142 -0.75 -7.00 7.48
C TYR A 142 -1.85 -7.85 6.86
N ARG A 143 -2.65 -7.22 6.01
CA ARG A 143 -3.54 -7.88 5.05
C ARG A 143 -2.81 -8.02 3.72
N LEU A 144 -2.60 -9.24 3.26
CA LEU A 144 -2.04 -9.50 1.94
C LEU A 144 -3.07 -9.21 0.83
N PRO A 145 -2.63 -8.91 -0.40
CA PRO A 145 -3.49 -8.88 -1.58
C PRO A 145 -4.21 -10.23 -1.76
N ASP A 146 -5.36 -10.21 -2.45
CA ASP A 146 -6.18 -11.41 -2.70
C ASP A 146 -5.56 -12.36 -3.74
N MET A 147 -4.46 -11.96 -4.38
CA MET A 147 -3.69 -12.82 -5.28
C MET A 147 -2.78 -13.76 -4.51
N GLU A 148 -2.57 -14.97 -5.03
CA GLU A 148 -1.63 -15.94 -4.48
C GLU A 148 -0.18 -15.48 -4.71
N VAL A 149 0.39 -14.82 -3.72
CA VAL A 149 1.81 -14.45 -3.69
C VAL A 149 2.51 -15.29 -2.63
N ASP A 150 3.49 -16.09 -3.04
CA ASP A 150 4.40 -16.75 -2.11
C ASP A 150 5.53 -15.79 -1.73
N ILE A 151 5.47 -15.27 -0.51
CA ILE A 151 6.47 -14.34 0.04
C ILE A 151 7.60 -15.05 0.80
N LYS A 152 7.58 -16.38 0.84
CA LYS A 152 8.58 -17.18 1.56
C LYS A 152 9.96 -17.00 0.95
N GLY A 153 10.93 -16.64 1.77
CA GLY A 153 12.31 -16.43 1.34
C GLY A 153 12.59 -15.09 0.67
N LEU A 154 11.57 -14.23 0.52
CA LEU A 154 11.73 -12.86 -0.01
C LEU A 154 12.04 -11.86 1.11
N LYS A 155 12.84 -10.84 0.77
CA LYS A 155 13.00 -9.65 1.62
C LYS A 155 11.81 -8.73 1.39
N VAL A 156 10.73 -8.94 2.15
CA VAL A 156 9.51 -8.16 2.01
C VAL A 156 9.68 -6.79 2.64
N GLN A 157 9.50 -5.73 1.86
CA GLN A 157 9.55 -4.34 2.33
C GLN A 157 8.19 -3.91 2.87
N ARG A 158 7.10 -4.32 2.21
CA ARG A 158 5.72 -4.05 2.60
C ARG A 158 4.84 -5.19 2.10
N ALA A 159 4.18 -5.89 3.02
CA ALA A 159 3.42 -7.10 2.72
C ALA A 159 1.98 -6.85 2.22
N GLY A 160 1.60 -5.62 1.97
CA GLY A 160 0.25 -5.22 1.62
C GLY A 160 -0.26 -4.13 2.55
N LEU A 161 -1.55 -4.14 2.91
CA LEU A 161 -2.12 -3.15 3.82
C LEU A 161 -1.69 -3.46 5.28
N HIS A 162 -0.98 -2.52 5.87
CA HIS A 162 -0.67 -2.57 7.30
C HIS A 162 -1.94 -2.26 8.09
N ILE A 163 -2.45 -3.22 8.83
CA ILE A 163 -3.70 -3.10 9.63
C ILE A 163 -3.41 -2.43 10.97
N GLY A 164 -2.34 -2.85 11.66
CA GLY A 164 -1.95 -2.31 12.95
C GLY A 164 -0.90 -3.16 13.64
N GLU A 165 -0.70 -2.89 14.92
CA GLU A 165 0.26 -3.62 15.75
C GLU A 165 -0.35 -4.07 17.07
N PHE A 166 0.12 -5.21 17.58
CA PHE A 166 -0.25 -5.71 18.89
C PHE A 166 0.78 -5.26 19.93
N LYS A 167 0.33 -4.54 20.96
CA LYS A 167 1.17 -4.09 22.09
C LYS A 167 0.65 -4.66 23.40
N LYS A 168 1.34 -5.61 23.98
CA LYS A 168 0.94 -6.28 25.22
C LYS A 168 -0.52 -6.75 25.13
N GLN A 169 -1.46 -6.05 25.77
CA GLN A 169 -2.88 -6.41 25.83
C GLN A 169 -3.79 -5.46 25.02
N ARG A 170 -3.29 -4.86 23.95
CA ARG A 170 -4.08 -3.93 23.12
C ARG A 170 -3.68 -4.00 21.66
N PHE A 171 -4.63 -3.70 20.80
CA PHE A 171 -4.41 -3.47 19.37
C PHE A 171 -4.32 -1.97 19.10
N GLU A 172 -3.31 -1.55 18.34
CA GLU A 172 -3.15 -0.17 17.86
C GLU A 172 -3.30 -0.15 16.34
N PRO A 173 -4.33 0.54 15.79
CA PRO A 173 -4.54 0.60 14.34
C PRO A 173 -3.47 1.43 13.66
N SER A 174 -3.06 1.02 12.47
CA SER A 174 -2.07 1.74 11.69
C SER A 174 -2.66 2.97 10.99
N HIS A 175 -1.81 3.93 10.69
CA HIS A 175 -2.19 5.07 9.85
C HIS A 175 -2.59 4.63 8.43
N SER A 176 -1.95 3.58 7.90
CA SER A 176 -2.31 3.02 6.59
C SER A 176 -3.74 2.49 6.56
N LEU A 177 -4.21 1.89 7.65
CA LEU A 177 -5.60 1.46 7.77
C LEU A 177 -6.54 2.68 7.77
N ALA A 178 -6.21 3.76 8.51
CA ALA A 178 -7.04 4.96 8.49
C ALA A 178 -7.24 5.49 7.06
N LEU A 179 -6.15 5.60 6.29
CA LEU A 179 -6.20 6.13 4.92
C LEU A 179 -6.85 5.17 3.90
N ALA A 180 -6.96 3.89 4.23
CA ALA A 180 -7.62 2.90 3.38
C ALA A 180 -9.14 2.85 3.57
N LEU A 181 -9.66 3.45 4.65
CA LEU A 181 -11.08 3.49 4.96
C LEU A 181 -11.78 4.66 4.24
N LYS A 182 -13.09 4.49 4.03
CA LYS A 182 -14.00 5.60 3.73
C LYS A 182 -14.70 6.07 5.01
N LEU A 183 -15.24 7.27 5.00
CA LEU A 183 -16.02 7.82 6.11
C LEU A 183 -17.13 6.84 6.56
N SER A 184 -17.86 6.24 5.61
CA SER A 184 -18.97 5.31 5.87
C SER A 184 -18.53 3.95 6.43
N GLU A 185 -17.24 3.64 6.39
CA GLU A 185 -16.69 2.37 6.87
C GLU A 185 -16.20 2.44 8.33
N ALA A 186 -16.30 3.61 8.97
CA ALA A 186 -16.01 3.79 10.39
C ALA A 186 -17.28 4.08 11.19
N LYS A 187 -17.43 3.41 12.35
CA LYS A 187 -18.57 3.60 13.28
C LYS A 187 -18.38 4.80 14.20
N ASN A 188 -17.14 5.20 14.44
CA ASN A 188 -16.77 6.30 15.32
C ASN A 188 -15.88 7.29 14.56
N VAL A 189 -16.38 8.49 14.33
CA VAL A 189 -15.74 9.46 13.44
C VAL A 189 -15.70 10.84 14.09
N VAL A 190 -14.52 11.46 14.05
CA VAL A 190 -14.31 12.88 14.39
C VAL A 190 -14.24 13.67 13.08
N LYS A 191 -15.17 14.59 12.87
CA LYS A 191 -15.27 15.38 11.64
C LYS A 191 -14.63 16.76 11.88
N LEU A 192 -13.66 17.09 11.04
CA LEU A 192 -13.04 18.40 10.94
C LEU A 192 -13.25 18.97 9.54
N THR A 193 -13.09 20.27 9.39
CA THR A 193 -13.08 20.96 8.09
C THR A 193 -11.71 21.59 7.85
N CYS A 194 -11.34 21.86 6.60
CA CYS A 194 -10.04 22.45 6.26
C CYS A 194 -9.82 23.82 6.93
N ASP A 195 -10.85 24.62 7.11
CA ASP A 195 -10.84 25.93 7.73
C ASP A 195 -10.84 25.89 9.27
N ASN A 196 -11.07 24.72 9.87
CA ASN A 196 -11.02 24.56 11.32
C ASN A 196 -9.56 24.68 11.83
N PRO A 197 -9.25 25.62 12.74
CA PRO A 197 -7.89 25.77 13.28
C PRO A 197 -7.33 24.49 13.92
N GLN A 198 -8.19 23.63 14.47
CA GLN A 198 -7.76 22.36 15.07
C GLN A 198 -7.26 21.34 14.02
N THR A 199 -7.59 21.51 12.75
CA THR A 199 -7.10 20.64 11.66
C THR A 199 -5.60 20.76 11.50
N ILE A 200 -5.06 21.97 11.49
CA ILE A 200 -3.60 22.21 11.47
C ILE A 200 -2.98 21.64 12.75
N GLY A 201 -3.60 21.87 13.91
CA GLY A 201 -3.17 21.31 15.19
C GLY A 201 -3.11 19.77 15.14
N PHE A 202 -4.11 19.11 14.55
CA PHE A 202 -4.13 17.66 14.40
C PHE A 202 -2.93 17.15 13.57
N PHE A 203 -2.63 17.76 12.42
CA PHE A 203 -1.47 17.37 11.61
C PHE A 203 -0.12 17.68 12.30
N ASN A 204 -0.11 18.61 13.25
CA ASN A 204 1.06 18.89 14.10
C ASN A 204 1.16 17.99 15.36
N GLY A 205 0.16 17.13 15.57
CA GLY A 205 0.15 16.17 16.66
C GLY A 205 -0.52 16.66 17.93
N GLN A 206 -1.24 17.78 17.88
CA GLN A 206 -2.03 18.32 18.98
C GLN A 206 -3.34 17.55 19.17
N SER A 207 -3.86 17.52 20.38
CA SER A 207 -5.19 16.96 20.66
C SER A 207 -6.27 17.85 20.05
N VAL A 208 -7.38 17.24 19.65
CA VAL A 208 -8.58 17.96 19.17
C VAL A 208 -9.57 18.03 20.32
N MET A 209 -10.24 19.17 20.47
CA MET A 209 -11.32 19.38 21.43
C MET A 209 -12.64 19.37 20.69
N LEU A 210 -13.53 18.46 21.07
CA LEU A 210 -14.88 18.35 20.52
C LEU A 210 -15.81 19.35 21.22
N SER A 211 -16.81 19.85 20.48
CA SER A 211 -17.98 20.48 21.11
C SER A 211 -18.79 19.43 21.88
N ASP A 212 -19.65 19.85 22.78
CA ASP A 212 -20.54 18.93 23.51
C ASP A 212 -21.42 18.10 22.57
N GLU A 213 -21.87 18.70 21.46
CA GLU A 213 -22.66 18.03 20.42
C GLU A 213 -21.81 16.94 19.71
N GLN A 214 -20.61 17.27 19.29
CA GLN A 214 -19.69 16.30 18.67
C GLN A 214 -19.29 15.18 19.66
N ALA A 215 -19.08 15.52 20.93
CA ALA A 215 -18.74 14.55 21.95
C ALA A 215 -19.90 13.57 22.24
N ALA A 216 -21.15 14.03 22.11
CA ALA A 216 -22.34 13.19 22.26
C ALA A 216 -22.49 12.18 21.11
N GLU A 217 -22.01 12.52 19.89
CA GLU A 217 -21.99 11.62 18.73
C GLU A 217 -20.84 10.61 18.78
N CYS A 218 -19.75 10.92 19.48
CA CYS A 218 -18.54 10.11 19.51
C CYS A 218 -18.53 9.15 20.70
N LYS A 219 -18.16 7.89 20.45
CA LYS A 219 -17.93 6.91 21.51
C LYS A 219 -16.51 7.01 22.05
N LYS A 220 -16.33 6.71 23.34
CA LYS A 220 -15.01 6.56 23.94
C LYS A 220 -14.21 5.46 23.23
N GLY A 221 -12.96 5.72 22.86
CA GLY A 221 -12.10 4.75 22.17
C GLY A 221 -11.53 5.29 20.87
N TRP A 222 -11.15 4.38 19.97
CA TRP A 222 -10.62 4.75 18.66
C TRP A 222 -11.68 5.43 17.79
N ALA A 223 -11.29 6.48 17.10
CA ALA A 223 -12.11 7.19 16.14
C ALA A 223 -11.29 7.56 14.90
N LEU A 224 -11.91 7.42 13.74
CA LEU A 224 -11.35 7.91 12.49
C LEU A 224 -11.49 9.44 12.46
N VAL A 225 -10.39 10.15 12.33
CA VAL A 225 -10.41 11.60 12.13
C VAL A 225 -10.48 11.87 10.65
N CYS A 226 -11.50 12.60 10.22
CA CYS A 226 -11.72 12.98 8.83
C CYS A 226 -11.70 14.50 8.68
N VAL A 227 -11.13 14.99 7.57
CA VAL A 227 -11.14 16.39 7.16
C VAL A 227 -11.94 16.51 5.87
N ASP A 228 -12.99 17.29 5.85
CA ASP A 228 -13.95 17.42 4.73
C ASP A 228 -14.44 16.07 4.17
N GLY A 229 -14.64 15.10 5.08
CA GLY A 229 -15.08 13.74 4.72
C GLY A 229 -13.97 12.77 4.30
N TYR A 230 -12.74 13.22 4.17
CA TYR A 230 -11.59 12.38 3.83
C TYR A 230 -10.85 11.92 5.08
N PRO A 231 -10.55 10.61 5.21
CA PRO A 231 -9.77 10.09 6.34
C PRO A 231 -8.38 10.71 6.42
N ALA A 232 -8.05 11.27 7.58
CA ALA A 232 -6.77 11.92 7.86
C ALA A 232 -5.91 11.14 8.86
N GLY A 233 -6.50 10.28 9.68
CA GLY A 233 -5.75 9.49 10.66
C GLY A 233 -6.61 9.01 11.82
N TRP A 234 -5.96 8.56 12.89
CA TRP A 234 -6.63 8.07 14.09
C TRP A 234 -6.54 9.09 15.24
N GLY A 235 -7.61 9.16 16.00
CA GLY A 235 -7.65 9.76 17.30
C GLY A 235 -8.22 8.78 18.34
N LYS A 236 -8.03 9.08 19.63
CA LYS A 236 -8.64 8.31 20.71
C LYS A 236 -9.48 9.24 21.58
N VAL A 237 -10.79 9.06 21.51
CA VAL A 237 -11.79 9.90 22.19
C VAL A 237 -11.85 9.54 23.68
N ASN A 238 -11.85 10.55 24.53
CA ASN A 238 -12.12 10.43 25.96
C ASN A 238 -12.85 11.70 26.44
N GLY A 239 -14.18 11.61 26.54
CA GLY A 239 -15.04 12.77 26.72
C GLY A 239 -14.96 13.76 25.55
N THR A 240 -14.73 15.02 25.81
CA THR A 240 -14.57 16.07 24.80
C THR A 240 -13.16 16.11 24.18
N GLN A 241 -12.19 15.38 24.73
CA GLN A 241 -10.82 15.37 24.22
C GLN A 241 -10.55 14.19 23.28
N VAL A 242 -9.97 14.45 22.12
CA VAL A 242 -9.45 13.46 21.20
C VAL A 242 -7.94 13.48 21.24
N LYS A 243 -7.35 12.45 21.84
CA LYS A 243 -5.90 12.26 21.86
C LYS A 243 -5.42 11.95 20.45
N ASN A 244 -4.43 12.70 19.99
CA ASN A 244 -3.86 12.58 18.66
C ASN A 244 -3.03 11.31 18.48
N HIS A 245 -3.29 10.54 17.41
CA HIS A 245 -2.52 9.38 16.99
C HIS A 245 -1.95 9.52 15.57
N TYR A 246 -1.87 10.76 15.05
CA TYR A 246 -1.20 11.06 13.79
C TYR A 246 0.30 10.72 13.89
N PRO A 247 0.90 10.04 12.89
CA PRO A 247 2.28 9.55 12.98
C PRO A 247 3.28 10.67 13.20
N LYS A 248 4.19 10.50 14.18
CA LYS A 248 5.19 11.52 14.53
C LYS A 248 6.07 11.92 13.33
N GLY A 249 6.39 10.96 12.45
CA GLY A 249 7.22 11.20 11.27
C GLY A 249 6.53 11.99 10.15
N LEU A 250 5.20 12.15 10.21
CA LEU A 250 4.42 12.90 9.22
C LEU A 250 3.98 14.28 9.74
N ARG A 251 4.28 14.60 11.01
CA ARG A 251 3.92 15.89 11.59
C ARG A 251 4.75 17.00 10.97
N ASN A 252 4.07 18.09 10.59
CA ASN A 252 4.76 19.30 10.17
C ASN A 252 5.59 19.81 11.36
N LYS A 253 6.89 19.96 11.15
CA LYS A 253 7.75 20.68 12.06
C LYS A 253 7.66 22.14 11.65
N ILE A 254 6.74 22.87 12.26
CA ILE A 254 6.74 24.34 12.23
C ILE A 254 7.66 24.83 13.32
#